data_ae95a42ec128984f6f59aa74bf0331c3
#
_entry.id   ae95a42ec128984f6f59aa74bf0331c3
#
_cell.length_a   1.000
_cell.length_b   1.000
_cell.length_c   1.000
_cell.angle_alpha   90.00
_cell.angle_beta   90.00
_cell.angle_gamma   90.00
#
_symmetry.space_group_name_H-M   'P 1'
#
loop_
_entity.id
_entity.type
_entity.pdbx_description
1 polymer ?
#
loop_
_entity_poly.entity_id
_entity_poly.type
_entity_poly.pdbx_seq_one_letter_code
_entity_poly.pdbx_strand_id
1 'polypeptide(L)' 'MEYQEQHEILDVQGAADFLSCSKSHVSNILNGKVPNVPPIPHVPAGRKKLIRRAALVEWFKEQEAASLKVTQK' A
#
# COMPACT_ATOMS: atom_id res chain seq x y z
N MET A 1 10.43 23.69 -1.44
CA MET A 1 10.05 23.24 -0.66
C MET A 1 10.37 22.07 -0.48
N GLU A 2 10.67 21.63 0.25
CA GLU A 2 10.95 20.52 0.41
C GLU A 2 9.99 19.73 0.80
N TYR A 3 9.57 18.89 0.14
CA TYR A 3 8.69 17.95 0.40
C TYR A 3 9.34 16.89 1.03
N GLN A 4 9.01 16.51 2.17
CA GLN A 4 9.60 15.41 2.91
C GLN A 4 9.08 14.14 2.37
N GLU A 5 9.92 13.15 2.24
CA GLU A 5 9.50 11.90 1.71
C GLU A 5 8.42 11.24 2.52
N GLN A 6 8.44 11.38 3.84
CA GLN A 6 7.43 10.73 4.64
C GLN A 6 6.08 11.41 4.47
N HIS A 7 6.03 12.57 3.85
CA HIS A 7 4.76 13.24 3.60
C HIS A 7 4.30 13.06 2.17
N GLU A 8 5.02 12.27 1.42
CA GLU A 8 4.67 12.10 0.03
C GLU A 8 3.36 11.36 -0.12
N ILE A 9 2.56 11.78 -1.07
CA ILE A 9 1.28 11.14 -1.37
C ILE A 9 1.44 10.41 -2.70
N LEU A 10 1.05 9.15 -2.72
CA LEU A 10 1.17 8.32 -3.90
C LEU A 10 -0.21 8.02 -4.45
N ASP A 11 -0.30 7.86 -5.76
CA ASP A 11 -1.52 7.34 -6.34
C ASP A 11 -1.34 5.82 -6.52
N VAL A 12 -2.28 5.18 -7.20
CA VAL A 12 -2.20 3.73 -7.37
C VAL A 12 -0.95 3.34 -8.13
N GLN A 13 -0.58 4.11 -9.14
CA GLN A 13 0.62 3.80 -9.90
C GLN A 13 1.87 3.93 -9.02
N GLY A 14 1.94 4.98 -8.20
CA GLY A 14 3.08 5.17 -7.31
C GLY A 14 3.18 4.05 -6.29
N ALA A 15 2.05 3.61 -5.76
CA ALA A 15 2.05 2.50 -4.83
C ALA A 15 2.48 1.21 -5.50
N ALA A 16 2.03 1.00 -6.74
CA ALA A 16 2.42 -0.20 -7.48
C ALA A 16 3.92 -0.21 -7.72
N ASP A 17 4.49 0.94 -8.07
CA ASP A 17 5.92 1.02 -8.26
C ASP A 17 6.67 0.75 -6.96
N PHE A 18 6.16 1.28 -5.86
CA PHE A 18 6.79 1.07 -4.57
C PHE A 18 6.78 -0.41 -4.20
N LEU A 19 5.69 -1.09 -4.47
CA LEU A 19 5.55 -2.50 -4.11
C LEU A 19 6.03 -3.44 -5.20
N SER A 20 6.46 -2.91 -6.33
CA SER A 20 6.91 -3.71 -7.46
C SER A 20 5.84 -4.68 -7.95
N CYS A 21 4.63 -4.20 -8.06
CA CYS A 21 3.56 -5.03 -8.57
C CYS A 21 2.71 -4.22 -9.55
N SER A 22 1.66 -4.82 -10.06
CA SER A 22 0.85 -4.14 -11.07
C SER A 22 -0.17 -3.21 -10.42
N LYS A 23 -0.65 -2.26 -11.19
CA LYS A 23 -1.69 -1.36 -10.73
C LYS A 23 -2.96 -2.16 -10.40
N SER A 24 -3.27 -3.17 -11.19
CA SER A 24 -4.45 -3.98 -10.94
C SER A 24 -4.36 -4.67 -9.58
N HIS A 25 -3.19 -5.15 -9.25
CA HIS A 25 -3.02 -5.83 -7.97
C HIS A 25 -3.21 -4.85 -6.82
N VAL A 26 -2.63 -3.66 -6.93
CA VAL A 26 -2.79 -2.65 -5.90
C VAL A 26 -4.27 -2.27 -5.77
N SER A 27 -4.94 -2.10 -6.89
CA SER A 27 -6.34 -1.76 -6.87
C SER A 27 -7.15 -2.84 -6.15
N ASN A 28 -6.83 -4.09 -6.39
CA ASN A 28 -7.51 -5.19 -5.71
C ASN A 28 -7.25 -5.17 -4.21
N ILE A 29 -6.05 -4.85 -3.81
CA ILE A 29 -5.75 -4.74 -2.38
C ILE A 29 -6.55 -3.60 -1.75
N LEU A 30 -6.60 -2.46 -2.42
CA LEU A 30 -7.32 -1.31 -1.90
C LEU A 30 -8.82 -1.59 -1.77
N ASN A 31 -9.34 -2.43 -2.66
CA ASN A 31 -10.75 -2.76 -2.65
C ASN A 31 -11.07 -3.99 -1.79
N GLY A 32 -10.07 -4.50 -1.09
CA GLY A 32 -10.28 -5.62 -0.19
C GLY A 32 -10.54 -6.94 -0.90
N LYS A 33 -10.09 -7.07 -2.14
CA LYS A 33 -10.36 -8.27 -2.91
C LYS A 33 -9.30 -9.35 -2.80
N VAL A 34 -8.20 -9.07 -2.12
CA VAL A 34 -7.14 -10.05 -1.98
C VAL A 34 -7.32 -10.77 -0.65
N PRO A 35 -7.52 -12.08 -0.68
CA PRO A 35 -7.78 -12.81 0.56
C PRO A 35 -6.60 -12.72 1.52
N ASN A 36 -6.93 -12.57 2.80
CA ASN A 36 -5.94 -12.55 3.86
C ASN A 36 -4.97 -11.39 3.80
N VAL A 37 -5.30 -10.36 3.04
CA VAL A 37 -4.48 -9.17 2.96
C VAL A 37 -5.36 -7.98 3.29
N PRO A 38 -5.06 -7.25 4.35
CA PRO A 38 -5.89 -6.10 4.70
C PRO A 38 -5.67 -4.97 3.70
N PRO A 39 -6.67 -4.13 3.49
CA PRO A 39 -6.51 -3.02 2.57
C PRO A 39 -5.45 -2.03 3.04
N ILE A 40 -4.77 -1.42 2.09
CA ILE A 40 -3.82 -0.37 2.41
C ILE A 40 -4.61 0.87 2.81
N PRO A 41 -4.23 1.55 3.89
CA PRO A 41 -4.90 2.79 4.25
C PRO A 41 -4.78 3.81 3.12
N HIS A 42 -5.89 4.40 2.73
CA HIS A 42 -5.90 5.34 1.62
C HIS A 42 -7.09 6.28 1.76
N VAL A 43 -7.05 7.35 0.99
CA VAL A 43 -8.10 8.34 0.98
C VAL A 43 -8.67 8.39 -0.43
N PRO A 44 -9.96 8.14 -0.60
CA PRO A 44 -10.55 8.28 -1.92
C PRO A 44 -10.72 9.77 -2.24
N ALA A 45 -10.29 10.16 -3.40
CA ALA A 45 -10.37 11.54 -3.82
C ALA A 45 -10.92 11.55 -5.25
N GLY A 46 -12.23 11.61 -5.37
CA GLY A 46 -12.85 11.53 -6.67
C GLY A 46 -12.57 10.16 -7.28
N ARG A 47 -11.97 10.15 -8.44
CA ARG A 47 -11.64 8.88 -9.06
C ARG A 47 -10.31 8.34 -8.63
N LYS A 48 -9.55 9.09 -7.85
CA LYS A 48 -8.24 8.64 -7.43
C LYS A 48 -8.26 8.12 -6.02
N LYS A 49 -7.38 7.21 -5.73
CA LYS A 49 -7.15 6.76 -4.38
C LYS A 49 -5.75 7.21 -4.02
N LEU A 50 -5.66 7.98 -2.94
CA LEU A 50 -4.39 8.57 -2.54
C LEU A 50 -3.88 7.87 -1.30
N ILE A 51 -2.61 7.52 -1.32
CA ILE A 51 -2.00 6.73 -0.28
C ILE A 51 -0.81 7.50 0.27
N ARG A 52 -0.80 7.72 1.58
CA ARG A 52 0.34 8.37 2.19
C ARG A 52 1.51 7.39 2.20
N ARG A 53 2.64 7.82 1.74
CA ARG A 53 3.79 6.92 1.65
C ARG A 53 4.12 6.32 3.01
N ALA A 54 4.05 7.11 4.08
CA ALA A 54 4.34 6.59 5.40
C ALA A 54 3.38 5.47 5.79
N ALA A 55 2.10 5.62 5.44
CA ALA A 55 1.13 4.59 5.75
C ALA A 55 1.40 3.32 4.95
N LEU A 56 1.83 3.47 3.71
CA LEU A 56 2.15 2.32 2.88
C LEU A 56 3.35 1.55 3.45
N VAL A 57 4.36 2.28 3.91
CA VAL A 57 5.53 1.64 4.51
C VAL A 57 5.12 0.85 5.75
N GLU A 58 4.29 1.44 6.60
CA GLU A 58 3.86 0.74 7.80
C GLU A 58 3.02 -0.48 7.46
N TRP A 59 2.14 -0.34 6.48
CA TRP A 59 1.32 -1.46 6.02
C TRP A 59 2.22 -2.61 5.54
N PHE A 60 3.26 -2.26 4.77
CA PHE A 60 4.17 -3.27 4.24
C PHE A 60 4.91 -3.98 5.37
N LYS A 61 5.35 -3.22 6.38
CA LYS A 61 6.04 -3.82 7.50
C LYS A 61 5.16 -4.82 8.23
N GLU A 62 3.88 -4.51 8.35
CA GLU A 62 2.96 -5.41 9.01
C GLU A 62 2.76 -6.69 8.20
N GLN A 63 2.68 -6.54 6.89
CA GLN A 63 2.53 -7.72 6.04
C GLN A 63 3.79 -8.58 6.07
N GLU A 64 4.92 -7.94 6.12
CA GLU A 64 6.18 -8.64 6.19
C GLU A 64 6.28 -9.44 7.48
N ALA A 65 5.92 -8.85 8.59
CA ALA A 65 5.95 -9.55 9.86
C ALA A 65 5.00 -10.72 9.88
N ALA A 66 3.81 -10.56 9.32
CA ALA A 66 2.85 -11.64 9.26
C ALA A 66 3.35 -12.77 8.38
N SER A 67 4.01 -12.42 7.28
CA SER A 67 4.55 -13.42 6.38
C SER A 67 5.67 -14.21 7.04
N LEU A 68 6.52 -13.54 7.80
CA LEU A 68 7.58 -14.23 8.50
C LEU A 68 7.04 -15.16 9.55
N LYS A 69 5.98 -14.76 10.22
CA LYS A 69 5.39 -15.65 11.19
C LYS A 69 4.87 -16.90 10.53
N VAL A 70 4.24 -16.76 9.40
CA VAL A 70 3.71 -17.92 8.70
C VAL A 70 4.82 -18.83 8.25
N THR A 71 5.90 -18.27 7.75
CA THR A 71 6.95 -19.12 7.25
C THR A 71 7.74 -19.79 8.31
N GLN A 72 7.64 -19.34 9.51
CA GLN A 72 8.39 -19.99 10.50
C GLN A 72 7.76 -21.20 11.01
N LYS A 73 6.67 -21.66 10.50
CA LYS A 73 6.09 -22.84 10.98
C LYS A 73 6.84 -23.98 10.87
#